data_fb8a677a266179cbb4daa83cb53073e2
#
_entry.id   fb8a677a266179cbb4daa83cb53073e2
#
_cell.length_a   1.000
_cell.length_b   1.000
_cell.length_c   1.000
_cell.angle_alpha   90.00
_cell.angle_beta   90.00
_cell.angle_gamma   90.00
#
_symmetry.space_group_name_H-M   'P 1'
#
loop_
_entity.id
_entity.type
_entity.pdbx_description
1 polymer ?
#
loop_
_entity_poly.entity_id
_entity_poly.type
_entity_poly.pdbx_seq_one_letter_code
_entity_poly.pdbx_strand_id
1 'polypeptide(L)'
;LELLIDLANRCNVGPWLCMPHRANDDFLRRAASLVSEKLDARLPLWVEHSNEVWNPDFEQSAYASQQGMAQGLAPDANTARWRWHAKRSRDLFAIWSQPFAGSTRLKRVLGTQTGNSWGTQQLLRDPVIDATDVLAVAAYLPLTPGVNTLPAAAEVARWPLERVFEHVEK
;
A
#
# COMPACT_ATOMS: atom_id res chain seq x y z
N LEU A 1 12.35 -10.28 -7.79
CA LEU A 1 10.94 -10.52 -8.12
C LEU A 1 10.71 -11.99 -8.50
N GLU A 2 11.62 -12.60 -9.26
CA GLU A 2 11.53 -14.00 -9.71
C GLU A 2 11.36 -15.00 -8.55
N LEU A 3 12.11 -14.80 -7.47
CA LEU A 3 12.01 -15.67 -6.27
C LEU A 3 10.62 -15.60 -5.61
N LEU A 4 10.00 -14.40 -5.60
CA LEU A 4 8.64 -14.22 -5.06
C LEU A 4 7.60 -14.92 -5.94
N ILE A 5 7.77 -14.85 -7.26
CA ILE A 5 6.90 -15.55 -8.22
C ILE A 5 7.04 -17.08 -8.05
N ASP A 6 8.27 -17.59 -7.97
CA ASP A 6 8.51 -19.01 -7.76
C ASP A 6 7.91 -19.50 -6.43
N LEU A 7 8.08 -18.73 -5.36
CA LEU A 7 7.47 -19.04 -4.06
C LEU A 7 5.93 -19.05 -4.16
N ALA A 8 5.33 -18.02 -4.77
CA ALA A 8 3.89 -17.95 -4.96
C ALA A 8 3.34 -19.15 -5.74
N ASN A 9 4.00 -19.52 -6.82
CA ASN A 9 3.65 -20.69 -7.64
C ASN A 9 3.74 -22.00 -6.84
N ARG A 10 4.84 -22.21 -6.10
CA ARG A 10 5.06 -23.43 -5.30
C ARG A 10 4.05 -23.55 -4.15
N CYS A 11 3.75 -22.43 -3.51
CA CYS A 11 2.79 -22.39 -2.40
C CYS A 11 1.34 -22.36 -2.89
N ASN A 12 1.10 -22.18 -4.19
CA ASN A 12 -0.22 -21.98 -4.79
C ASN A 12 -1.00 -20.82 -4.12
N VAL A 13 -0.33 -19.68 -3.90
CA VAL A 13 -0.86 -18.49 -3.21
C VAL A 13 -0.66 -17.25 -4.09
N GLY A 14 -1.68 -16.41 -4.19
CA GLY A 14 -1.58 -15.12 -4.89
C GLY A 14 -0.65 -14.15 -4.14
N PRO A 15 0.34 -13.53 -4.81
CA PRO A 15 1.25 -12.60 -4.18
C PRO A 15 0.64 -11.20 -4.07
N TRP A 16 1.02 -10.47 -3.00
CA TRP A 16 0.82 -9.03 -2.88
C TRP A 16 2.17 -8.34 -3.10
N LEU A 17 2.26 -7.53 -4.13
CA LEU A 17 3.48 -6.88 -4.58
C LEU A 17 3.43 -5.37 -4.34
N CYS A 18 4.24 -4.89 -3.40
CA CYS A 18 4.46 -3.46 -3.19
C CYS A 18 5.59 -2.98 -4.10
N MET A 19 5.27 -2.14 -5.08
CA MET A 19 6.26 -1.60 -6.01
C MET A 19 7.10 -0.51 -5.35
N PRO A 20 8.43 -0.49 -5.55
CA PRO A 20 9.29 0.52 -4.93
C PRO A 20 8.87 1.95 -5.28
N HIS A 21 8.90 2.86 -4.31
CA HIS A 21 8.48 4.25 -4.49
C HIS A 21 9.28 5.02 -5.55
N ARG A 22 10.55 4.61 -5.81
CA ARG A 22 11.42 5.20 -6.85
C ARG A 22 11.41 4.43 -8.17
N ALA A 23 10.58 3.39 -8.30
CA ALA A 23 10.48 2.66 -9.54
C ALA A 23 10.01 3.58 -10.67
N ASN A 24 10.77 3.62 -11.76
CA ASN A 24 10.36 4.31 -12.98
C ASN A 24 9.42 3.43 -13.82
N ASP A 25 8.84 4.00 -14.85
CA ASP A 25 7.86 3.30 -15.69
C ASP A 25 8.44 2.10 -16.44
N ASP A 26 9.73 2.14 -16.82
CA ASP A 26 10.39 1.01 -17.47
C ASP A 26 10.49 -0.19 -16.50
N PHE A 27 10.91 0.06 -15.26
CA PHE A 27 10.92 -0.97 -14.23
C PHE A 27 9.52 -1.57 -14.01
N LEU A 28 8.49 -0.72 -13.91
CA LEU A 28 7.11 -1.17 -13.71
C LEU A 28 6.60 -2.02 -14.87
N ARG A 29 6.88 -1.63 -16.13
CA ARG A 29 6.51 -2.41 -17.31
C ARG A 29 7.19 -3.78 -17.32
N ARG A 30 8.49 -3.82 -17.06
CA ARG A 30 9.25 -5.10 -17.00
C ARG A 30 8.76 -5.99 -15.87
N ALA A 31 8.48 -5.42 -14.69
CA ALA A 31 7.93 -6.16 -13.56
C ALA A 31 6.56 -6.76 -13.90
N ALA A 32 5.66 -5.96 -14.49
CA ALA A 32 4.33 -6.40 -14.88
C ALA A 32 4.38 -7.53 -15.94
N SER A 33 5.23 -7.37 -16.96
CA SER A 33 5.43 -8.41 -17.99
C SER A 33 5.97 -9.70 -17.39
N LEU A 34 7.01 -9.61 -16.57
CA LEU A 34 7.61 -10.77 -15.90
C LEU A 34 6.58 -11.55 -15.06
N VAL A 35 5.76 -10.82 -14.27
CA VAL A 35 4.72 -11.45 -13.44
C VAL A 35 3.64 -12.07 -14.31
N SER A 36 3.21 -11.38 -15.37
CA SER A 36 2.20 -11.90 -16.31
C SER A 36 2.65 -13.20 -16.99
N GLU A 37 3.95 -13.30 -17.31
CA GLU A 37 4.52 -14.45 -18.00
C GLU A 37 4.79 -15.64 -17.07
N LYS A 38 5.21 -15.37 -15.83
CA LYS A 38 5.77 -16.42 -14.95
C LYS A 38 4.87 -16.82 -13.77
N LEU A 39 3.95 -15.96 -13.35
CA LEU A 39 2.99 -16.30 -12.29
C LEU A 39 1.92 -17.22 -12.87
N ASP A 40 1.64 -18.33 -12.21
CA ASP A 40 0.56 -19.26 -12.58
C ASP A 40 -0.74 -18.49 -12.89
N ALA A 41 -1.31 -18.72 -14.05
CA ALA A 41 -2.47 -17.99 -14.54
C ALA A 41 -3.73 -18.15 -13.66
N ARG A 42 -3.77 -19.15 -12.79
CA ARG A 42 -4.87 -19.41 -11.84
C ARG A 42 -4.78 -18.53 -10.59
N LEU A 43 -3.59 -17.97 -10.29
CA LEU A 43 -3.38 -17.21 -9.07
C LEU A 43 -3.83 -15.75 -9.24
N PRO A 44 -4.55 -15.19 -8.27
CA PRO A 44 -4.79 -13.77 -8.20
C PRO A 44 -3.49 -13.04 -7.84
N LEU A 45 -3.44 -11.74 -8.13
CA LEU A 45 -2.28 -10.89 -7.90
C LEU A 45 -2.77 -9.54 -7.37
N TRP A 46 -2.17 -9.06 -6.31
CA TRP A 46 -2.37 -7.71 -5.78
C TRP A 46 -1.13 -6.86 -6.06
N VAL A 47 -1.33 -5.64 -6.56
CA VAL A 47 -0.25 -4.68 -6.80
C VAL A 47 -0.57 -3.36 -6.13
N GLU A 48 0.39 -2.84 -5.39
CA GLU A 48 0.29 -1.60 -4.63
C GLU A 48 1.50 -0.69 -4.93
N HIS A 49 1.26 0.63 -4.92
CA HIS A 49 2.34 1.59 -4.99
C HIS A 49 2.96 1.79 -3.61
N SER A 50 4.18 1.27 -3.44
CA SER A 50 5.00 1.38 -2.25
C SER A 50 4.35 0.74 -1.00
N ASN A 51 4.70 1.24 0.16
CA ASN A 51 4.17 0.82 1.46
C ASN A 51 4.10 2.03 2.38
N GLU A 52 2.97 2.22 3.04
CA GLU A 52 2.76 3.28 4.04
C GLU A 52 3.31 4.66 3.63
N VAL A 53 2.98 5.14 2.44
CA VAL A 53 3.47 6.43 1.92
C VAL A 53 3.10 7.61 2.83
N TRP A 54 2.08 7.44 3.66
CA TRP A 54 1.65 8.43 4.65
C TRP A 54 2.55 8.52 5.89
N ASN A 55 3.34 7.49 6.19
CA ASN A 55 4.14 7.39 7.41
C ASN A 55 5.43 8.22 7.30
N PRO A 56 5.58 9.31 8.09
CA PRO A 56 6.73 10.22 7.97
C PRO A 56 8.06 9.59 8.37
N ASP A 57 8.06 8.46 9.06
CA ASP A 57 9.28 7.74 9.45
C ASP A 57 9.92 6.99 8.28
N PHE A 58 9.21 6.88 7.14
CA PHE A 58 9.69 6.17 5.97
C PHE A 58 10.13 7.11 4.85
N GLU A 59 11.19 6.73 4.14
CA GLU A 59 11.77 7.50 3.02
C GLU A 59 10.74 7.77 1.92
N GLN A 60 9.85 6.83 1.63
CA GLN A 60 8.82 6.99 0.60
C GLN A 60 7.86 8.14 0.90
N SER A 61 7.63 8.47 2.16
CA SER A 61 6.82 9.61 2.57
C SER A 61 7.48 10.94 2.20
N ALA A 62 8.76 11.08 2.53
CA ALA A 62 9.56 12.26 2.17
C ALA A 62 9.67 12.41 0.65
N TYR A 63 9.94 11.31 -0.06
CA TYR A 63 10.02 11.27 -1.52
C TYR A 63 8.69 11.70 -2.16
N ALA A 64 7.56 11.16 -1.69
CA ALA A 64 6.24 11.52 -2.20
C ALA A 64 5.92 13.02 -1.98
N SER A 65 6.29 13.57 -0.81
CA SER A 65 6.16 15.01 -0.53
C SER A 65 6.98 15.84 -1.52
N GLN A 66 8.24 15.48 -1.74
CA GLN A 66 9.14 16.17 -2.68
C GLN A 66 8.60 16.15 -4.10
N GLN A 67 8.17 14.98 -4.57
CA GLN A 67 7.61 14.81 -5.92
C GLN A 67 6.30 15.57 -6.11
N GLY A 68 5.44 15.55 -5.11
CA GLY A 68 4.17 16.27 -5.13
C GLY A 68 4.37 17.79 -5.16
N MET A 69 5.29 18.30 -4.36
CA MET A 69 5.66 19.73 -4.37
C MET A 69 6.29 20.15 -5.69
N ALA A 70 7.23 19.36 -6.21
CA ALA A 70 7.89 19.64 -7.49
C ALA A 70 6.92 19.67 -8.68
N GLN A 71 5.82 18.94 -8.61
CA GLN A 71 4.76 18.92 -9.63
C GLN A 71 3.62 19.91 -9.35
N GLY A 72 3.70 20.71 -8.29
CA GLY A 72 2.69 21.69 -7.93
C GLY A 72 1.32 21.09 -7.57
N LEU A 73 1.29 19.86 -7.06
CA LEU A 73 0.04 19.15 -6.78
C LEU A 73 -0.73 19.75 -5.60
N ALA A 74 -0.05 20.43 -4.68
CA ALA A 74 -0.66 21.15 -3.57
C ALA A 74 0.29 22.24 -3.04
N PRO A 75 -0.21 23.22 -2.26
CA PRO A 75 0.62 24.27 -1.71
C PRO A 75 1.50 23.84 -0.52
N ASP A 76 1.16 22.72 0.12
CA ASP A 76 1.89 22.17 1.27
C ASP A 76 2.33 20.73 1.05
N ALA A 77 3.43 20.36 1.69
CA ALA A 77 4.08 19.06 1.50
C ALA A 77 3.23 17.87 1.94
N ASN A 78 2.39 18.04 2.97
CA ASN A 78 1.53 16.96 3.44
C ASN A 78 0.42 16.64 2.43
N THR A 79 -0.29 17.65 1.95
CA THR A 79 -1.31 17.47 0.90
C THR A 79 -0.67 16.99 -0.41
N ALA A 80 0.49 17.54 -0.79
CA ALA A 80 1.22 17.17 -1.99
C ALA A 80 1.61 15.68 -1.97
N ARG A 81 2.04 15.14 -0.83
CA ARG A 81 2.35 13.72 -0.62
C ARG A 81 1.17 12.81 -0.97
N TRP A 82 -0.02 13.09 -0.41
CA TRP A 82 -1.21 12.29 -0.64
C TRP A 82 -1.65 12.34 -2.11
N ARG A 83 -1.65 13.52 -2.72
CA ARG A 83 -2.02 13.70 -4.12
C ARG A 83 -1.01 13.06 -5.08
N TRP A 84 0.27 13.11 -4.75
CA TRP A 84 1.28 12.41 -5.55
C TRP A 84 1.12 10.89 -5.42
N HIS A 85 0.86 10.37 -4.23
CA HIS A 85 0.60 8.96 -4.01
C HIS A 85 -0.59 8.48 -4.85
N ALA A 86 -1.70 9.21 -4.86
CA ALA A 86 -2.86 8.90 -5.69
C ALA A 86 -2.50 8.88 -7.19
N LYS A 87 -1.87 9.97 -7.67
CA LYS A 87 -1.43 10.09 -9.06
C LYS A 87 -0.49 8.95 -9.46
N ARG A 88 0.54 8.68 -8.64
CA ARG A 88 1.52 7.62 -8.96
C ARG A 88 0.90 6.22 -8.91
N SER A 89 -0.02 5.97 -8.00
CA SER A 89 -0.79 4.72 -7.97
C SER A 89 -1.59 4.53 -9.26
N ARG A 90 -2.28 5.58 -9.74
CA ARG A 90 -3.00 5.54 -11.01
C ARG A 90 -2.10 5.23 -12.21
N ASP A 91 -0.93 5.90 -12.29
CA ASP A 91 0.05 5.67 -13.35
C ASP A 91 0.56 4.21 -13.33
N LEU A 92 0.85 3.69 -12.13
CA LEU A 92 1.24 2.30 -11.91
C LEU A 92 0.11 1.33 -12.35
N PHE A 93 -1.13 1.59 -11.97
CA PHE A 93 -2.27 0.75 -12.32
C PHE A 93 -2.48 0.68 -13.83
N ALA A 94 -2.31 1.80 -14.54
CA ALA A 94 -2.39 1.84 -16.00
C ALA A 94 -1.31 0.96 -16.65
N ILE A 95 -0.07 1.04 -16.14
CA ILE A 95 1.06 0.22 -16.63
C ILE A 95 0.79 -1.27 -16.39
N TRP A 96 0.43 -1.62 -15.14
CA TRP A 96 0.21 -3.01 -14.76
C TRP A 96 -1.00 -3.64 -15.47
N SER A 97 -2.02 -2.87 -15.79
CA SER A 97 -3.20 -3.39 -16.50
C SER A 97 -2.91 -3.84 -17.91
N GLN A 98 -1.84 -3.36 -18.56
CA GLN A 98 -1.55 -3.68 -19.97
C GLN A 98 -1.33 -5.19 -20.21
N PRO A 99 -0.38 -5.88 -19.53
CA PRO A 99 -0.17 -7.31 -19.75
C PRO A 99 -1.27 -8.19 -19.15
N PHE A 100 -2.20 -7.63 -18.38
CA PHE A 100 -3.34 -8.32 -17.77
C PHE A 100 -4.68 -7.97 -18.44
N ALA A 101 -4.66 -7.35 -19.62
CA ALA A 101 -5.88 -6.97 -20.35
C ALA A 101 -6.82 -8.18 -20.54
N GLY A 102 -8.08 -8.02 -20.18
CA GLY A 102 -9.09 -9.09 -20.24
C GLY A 102 -9.02 -10.11 -19.08
N SER A 103 -8.10 -9.95 -18.14
CA SER A 103 -7.98 -10.81 -16.97
C SER A 103 -8.54 -10.14 -15.71
N THR A 104 -9.25 -10.89 -14.89
CA THR A 104 -9.79 -10.44 -13.59
C THR A 104 -8.84 -10.72 -12.41
N ARG A 105 -7.69 -11.37 -12.67
CA ARG A 105 -6.76 -11.79 -11.62
C ARG A 105 -5.93 -10.67 -11.01
N LEU A 106 -5.66 -9.58 -11.75
CA LEU A 106 -4.99 -8.40 -11.23
C LEU A 106 -5.95 -7.62 -10.32
N LYS A 107 -5.48 -7.30 -9.12
CA LYS A 107 -6.14 -6.42 -8.15
C LYS A 107 -5.24 -5.21 -7.88
N ARG A 108 -5.72 -4.03 -8.28
CA ARG A 108 -5.03 -2.75 -8.10
C ARG A 108 -5.39 -2.19 -6.73
N VAL A 109 -4.40 -2.10 -5.86
CA VAL A 109 -4.58 -1.78 -4.46
C VAL A 109 -4.17 -0.35 -4.17
N LEU A 110 -5.08 0.44 -3.63
CA LEU A 110 -4.81 1.77 -3.10
C LEU A 110 -4.71 1.69 -1.58
N GLY A 111 -3.52 1.96 -1.03
CA GLY A 111 -3.27 1.92 0.41
C GLY A 111 -3.64 3.22 1.11
N THR A 112 -4.24 3.11 2.30
CA THR A 112 -4.54 4.22 3.20
C THR A 112 -4.49 3.77 4.66
N GLN A 113 -4.82 4.66 5.61
CA GLN A 113 -4.77 4.36 7.04
C GLN A 113 -6.08 4.74 7.76
N THR A 114 -6.49 3.95 8.75
CA THR A 114 -7.76 4.15 9.49
C THR A 114 -7.80 5.46 10.27
N GLY A 115 -6.71 5.84 10.91
CA GLY A 115 -6.65 7.01 11.78
C GLY A 115 -6.63 8.37 11.06
N ASN A 116 -6.69 8.40 9.72
CA ASN A 116 -6.52 9.63 8.93
C ASN A 116 -7.52 9.71 7.77
N SER A 117 -8.78 9.96 8.10
CA SER A 117 -9.83 10.14 7.09
C SER A 117 -9.57 11.33 6.14
N TRP A 118 -8.90 12.38 6.63
CA TRP A 118 -8.51 13.51 5.79
C TRP A 118 -7.53 13.08 4.70
N GLY A 119 -6.51 12.27 5.04
CA GLY A 119 -5.57 11.72 4.05
C GLY A 119 -6.26 10.88 2.99
N THR A 120 -7.17 9.99 3.41
CA THR A 120 -8.02 9.23 2.49
C THR A 120 -8.81 10.13 1.56
N GLN A 121 -9.41 11.22 2.06
CA GLN A 121 -10.11 12.19 1.22
C GLN A 121 -9.18 12.86 0.20
N GLN A 122 -7.90 13.11 0.53
CA GLN A 122 -6.95 13.65 -0.45
C GLN A 122 -6.63 12.64 -1.57
N LEU A 123 -6.52 11.34 -1.25
CA LEU A 123 -6.40 10.29 -2.25
C LEU A 123 -7.60 10.26 -3.21
N LEU A 124 -8.79 10.27 -2.66
CA LEU A 124 -10.06 10.12 -3.41
C LEU A 124 -10.44 11.36 -4.25
N ARG A 125 -9.70 12.45 -4.15
CA ARG A 125 -9.84 13.60 -5.07
C ARG A 125 -9.24 13.35 -6.45
N ASP A 126 -8.32 12.40 -6.57
CA ASP A 126 -7.78 11.96 -7.86
C ASP A 126 -8.70 10.87 -8.42
N PRO A 127 -8.87 10.77 -9.76
CA PRO A 127 -9.62 9.69 -10.38
C PRO A 127 -8.97 8.30 -10.24
N VAL A 128 -7.97 8.15 -9.38
CA VAL A 128 -7.37 6.86 -9.03
C VAL A 128 -8.41 5.85 -8.55
N ILE A 129 -9.49 6.33 -7.92
CA ILE A 129 -10.56 5.45 -7.42
C ILE A 129 -11.21 4.65 -8.54
N ASP A 130 -11.37 5.21 -9.72
CA ASP A 130 -11.96 4.53 -10.88
C ASP A 130 -11.07 3.40 -11.42
N ALA A 131 -9.77 3.46 -11.08
CA ALA A 131 -8.78 2.46 -11.45
C ALA A 131 -8.43 1.51 -10.28
N THR A 132 -9.10 1.61 -9.15
CA THR A 132 -8.82 0.87 -7.92
C THR A 132 -9.79 -0.30 -7.75
N ASP A 133 -9.27 -1.51 -7.54
CA ASP A 133 -10.07 -2.69 -7.26
C ASP A 133 -10.23 -2.93 -5.74
N VAL A 134 -9.24 -2.49 -4.95
CA VAL A 134 -9.18 -2.71 -3.49
C VAL A 134 -8.68 -1.45 -2.80
N LEU A 135 -9.43 -0.96 -1.82
CA LEU A 135 -8.94 0.02 -0.85
C LEU A 135 -8.40 -0.72 0.37
N ALA A 136 -7.09 -0.76 0.51
CA ALA A 136 -6.44 -1.39 1.65
C ALA A 136 -6.27 -0.37 2.79
N VAL A 137 -6.81 -0.69 3.94
CA VAL A 137 -6.80 0.21 5.10
C VAL A 137 -5.88 -0.36 6.18
N ALA A 138 -4.75 0.30 6.44
CA ALA A 138 -3.88 -0.07 7.54
C ALA A 138 -4.59 0.25 8.87
N ALA A 139 -4.98 -0.78 9.59
CA ALA A 139 -5.66 -0.69 10.86
C ALA A 139 -4.63 -0.70 12.00
N TYR A 140 -4.43 0.45 12.61
CA TYR A 140 -3.71 0.55 13.87
C TYR A 140 -4.72 0.54 15.01
N LEU A 141 -4.76 -0.54 15.75
CA LEU A 141 -5.61 -0.63 16.94
C LEU A 141 -4.86 0.03 18.10
N PRO A 142 -5.28 1.22 18.56
CA PRO A 142 -4.63 1.87 19.67
C PRO A 142 -4.90 1.03 20.93
N LEU A 143 -3.83 0.48 21.51
CA LEU A 143 -3.87 0.05 22.89
C LEU A 143 -4.01 1.31 23.77
N THR A 144 -4.52 1.17 24.98
CA THR A 144 -4.77 2.28 25.91
C THR A 144 -3.60 3.28 25.97
N PRO A 145 -3.86 4.58 26.09
CA PRO A 145 -2.81 5.58 26.26
C PRO A 145 -1.80 5.17 27.35
N GLY A 146 -0.52 5.17 27.02
CA GLY A 146 0.57 4.77 27.92
C GLY A 146 1.07 3.33 27.76
N VAL A 147 0.41 2.47 26.99
CA VAL A 147 0.87 1.09 26.75
C VAL A 147 2.20 1.03 25.98
N ASN A 148 2.52 2.07 25.23
CA ASN A 148 3.80 2.18 24.49
C ASN A 148 4.98 2.59 25.39
N THR A 149 4.77 2.81 26.70
CA THR A 149 5.86 2.99 27.64
C THR A 149 6.46 1.65 28.06
N LEU A 150 7.77 1.57 28.28
CA LEU A 150 8.44 0.31 28.63
C LEU A 150 7.81 -0.46 29.79
N PRO A 151 7.40 0.17 30.93
CA PRO A 151 6.68 -0.53 31.99
C PRO A 151 5.34 -1.10 31.55
N ALA A 152 4.57 -0.33 30.78
CA ALA A 152 3.28 -0.76 30.29
C ALA A 152 3.39 -1.87 29.23
N ALA A 153 4.40 -1.83 28.37
CA ALA A 153 4.70 -2.90 27.42
C ALA A 153 5.02 -4.22 28.13
N ALA A 154 5.79 -4.18 29.23
CA ALA A 154 6.10 -5.36 30.04
C ALA A 154 4.87 -5.92 30.77
N GLU A 155 3.91 -5.09 31.13
CA GLU A 155 2.62 -5.52 31.68
C GLU A 155 1.76 -6.20 30.62
N VAL A 156 1.58 -5.57 29.46
CA VAL A 156 0.78 -6.09 28.35
C VAL A 156 1.33 -7.42 27.84
N ALA A 157 2.65 -7.59 27.79
CA ALA A 157 3.29 -8.85 27.43
C ALA A 157 2.91 -10.04 28.31
N ARG A 158 2.32 -9.79 29.50
CA ARG A 158 1.85 -10.81 30.43
C ARG A 158 0.32 -11.01 30.39
N TRP A 159 -0.38 -10.22 29.58
CA TRP A 159 -1.83 -10.37 29.50
C TRP A 159 -2.21 -11.65 28.77
N PRO A 160 -3.23 -12.36 29.25
CA PRO A 160 -3.84 -13.41 28.45
C PRO A 160 -4.52 -12.79 27.21
N LEU A 161 -4.68 -13.58 26.17
CA LEU A 161 -5.21 -13.12 24.90
C LEU A 161 -6.60 -12.50 25.01
N GLU A 162 -7.44 -13.06 25.86
CA GLU A 162 -8.79 -12.57 26.17
C GLU A 162 -8.76 -11.12 26.67
N ARG A 163 -7.82 -10.79 27.57
CA ARG A 163 -7.64 -9.42 28.07
C ARG A 163 -7.20 -8.47 26.98
N VAL A 164 -6.40 -8.93 26.01
CA VAL A 164 -6.00 -8.12 24.87
C VAL A 164 -7.23 -7.78 24.00
N PHE A 165 -8.07 -8.76 23.71
CA PHE A 165 -9.30 -8.54 22.93
C PHE A 165 -10.27 -7.59 23.64
N GLU A 166 -10.59 -7.80 24.91
CA GLU A 166 -11.44 -6.90 25.70
C GLU A 166 -10.95 -5.45 25.72
N HIS A 167 -9.65 -5.25 25.51
CA HIS A 167 -9.03 -3.94 25.52
C HIS A 167 -9.12 -3.25 24.14
N VAL A 168 -9.11 -4.01 23.07
CA VAL A 168 -9.22 -3.53 21.70
C VAL A 168 -10.67 -3.25 21.31
N GLU A 169 -11.66 -3.91 21.94
CA GLU A 169 -13.09 -3.74 21.66
C GLU A 169 -13.71 -2.49 22.33
N LYS A 170 -12.98 -1.77 23.21
CA LYS A 170 -13.41 -0.55 23.87
C LYS A 170 -12.93 0.71 23.16
#